data_51ff2e5f58504a1ebab0df5459364546
#
_entry.id   51ff2e5f58504a1ebab0df5459364546
#
_cell.length_a   1.000
_cell.length_b   1.000
_cell.length_c   1.000
_cell.angle_alpha   90.00
_cell.angle_beta   90.00
_cell.angle_gamma   90.00
#
_symmetry.space_group_name_H-M   'P 1'
#
loop_
_entity.id
_entity.type
_entity.pdbx_description
1 polymer ?
#
loop_
_entity_poly.entity_id
_entity_poly.type
_entity_poly.pdbx_seq_one_letter_code
_entity_poly.pdbx_strand_id
1 'polypeptide(L)'
;MTAAHPSESRSPESIAWAYLARVAEPPCAAIIALVDDIGPVEAASAIRRRTVPGGHDAVLGATAARCDSDCATVDLDTADRIGARLVTRADPEWPAWSMLALGQADTAARGGEPLALWVRGPARLDDLAAASVAVIGSRAASAYGEHVTQTLASGLSGEGFAVLSGGAFGIDGAAHRAVVAAGGVTAAVMACGIDRDYPASHAALLTAIARTGAVISEYPPGTTAAKHRFLTRNRLVAAMSGATVVVEAGRRSGAANTAAWARKLGRPLGAVPGPVTSATSVGCHRMIADDLAVLVSDVASIVNLVRPDGGGDIGRGRTKPTDGLDAEQLRVHDAIPGRGAVGIDEIAFAAGLDIGAVRSALAHLDIRGYVQNVDGRWRLA
;
A
#
# COMPACT_ATOMS: atom_id res chain seq x y z
N MET A 1 -1.94 -31.70 -27.09
CA MET A 1 -2.69 -30.98 -28.14
C MET A 1 -4.06 -30.64 -27.53
N THR A 2 -4.14 -29.48 -26.90
CA THR A 2 -5.39 -28.98 -26.29
C THR A 2 -6.06 -28.11 -27.37
N ALA A 3 -7.27 -28.50 -27.77
CA ALA A 3 -8.04 -27.81 -28.79
C ALA A 3 -8.30 -26.37 -28.39
N ALA A 4 -7.97 -25.44 -29.29
CA ALA A 4 -8.36 -24.05 -29.18
C ALA A 4 -9.90 -24.00 -29.20
N HIS A 5 -10.49 -23.47 -28.11
CA HIS A 5 -11.90 -23.10 -28.11
C HIS A 5 -12.11 -22.05 -29.21
N PRO A 6 -13.21 -22.18 -30.00
CA PRO A 6 -13.56 -21.16 -30.97
C PRO A 6 -13.81 -19.85 -30.22
N SER A 7 -13.28 -18.74 -30.71
CA SER A 7 -13.48 -17.41 -30.18
C SER A 7 -14.98 -17.12 -30.09
N GLU A 8 -15.57 -17.15 -28.92
CA GLU A 8 -16.85 -16.48 -28.68
C GLU A 8 -16.69 -15.05 -29.18
N SER A 9 -17.64 -14.62 -30.01
CA SER A 9 -17.62 -13.27 -30.60
C SER A 9 -17.61 -12.26 -29.46
N ARG A 10 -16.52 -11.50 -29.35
CA ARG A 10 -16.37 -10.47 -28.31
C ARG A 10 -17.56 -9.50 -28.35
N SER A 11 -18.03 -9.08 -27.17
CA SER A 11 -19.13 -8.13 -27.13
C SER A 11 -18.71 -6.79 -27.76
N PRO A 12 -19.61 -6.10 -28.44
CA PRO A 12 -19.35 -4.75 -28.96
C PRO A 12 -18.85 -3.79 -27.88
N GLU A 13 -19.33 -3.96 -26.63
CA GLU A 13 -18.95 -3.15 -25.50
C GLU A 13 -17.48 -3.39 -25.09
N SER A 14 -17.03 -4.64 -25.02
CA SER A 14 -15.64 -4.99 -24.72
C SER A 14 -14.67 -4.39 -25.75
N ILE A 15 -15.03 -4.47 -27.05
CA ILE A 15 -14.25 -3.87 -28.13
C ILE A 15 -14.22 -2.33 -27.99
N ALA A 16 -15.35 -1.72 -27.64
CA ALA A 16 -15.43 -0.27 -27.45
C ALA A 16 -14.52 0.19 -26.28
N TRP A 17 -14.57 -0.47 -25.14
CA TRP A 17 -13.72 -0.15 -24.00
C TRP A 17 -12.22 -0.31 -24.31
N ALA A 18 -11.84 -1.37 -25.01
CA ALA A 18 -10.45 -1.56 -25.44
C ALA A 18 -9.97 -0.46 -26.39
N TYR A 19 -10.82 -0.04 -27.34
CA TYR A 19 -10.54 1.10 -28.23
C TYR A 19 -10.40 2.40 -27.43
N LEU A 20 -11.34 2.72 -26.54
CA LEU A 20 -11.33 3.94 -25.72
C LEU A 20 -10.10 4.01 -24.83
N ALA A 21 -9.67 2.89 -24.24
CA ALA A 21 -8.46 2.82 -23.43
C ALA A 21 -7.16 3.05 -24.23
N ARG A 22 -7.20 2.89 -25.58
CA ARG A 22 -6.04 3.08 -26.46
C ARG A 22 -5.92 4.48 -27.04
N VAL A 23 -7.05 5.08 -27.42
CA VAL A 23 -7.04 6.31 -28.25
C VAL A 23 -6.62 7.56 -27.52
N ALA A 24 -6.61 7.56 -26.19
CA ALA A 24 -6.12 8.68 -25.37
C ALA A 24 -5.00 8.25 -24.41
N GLU A 25 -4.20 9.21 -24.00
CA GLU A 25 -3.26 9.00 -22.90
C GLU A 25 -4.01 9.14 -21.56
N PRO A 26 -3.94 8.13 -20.66
CA PRO A 26 -4.61 8.23 -19.36
C PRO A 26 -3.97 9.27 -18.44
N PRO A 27 -4.79 9.85 -17.52
CA PRO A 27 -6.23 9.80 -17.46
C PRO A 27 -6.87 10.74 -18.49
N CYS A 28 -8.09 10.42 -18.92
CA CYS A 28 -8.80 11.24 -19.88
C CYS A 28 -10.25 11.51 -19.44
N ALA A 29 -10.45 12.56 -18.66
CA ALA A 29 -11.76 12.96 -18.15
C ALA A 29 -12.77 13.27 -19.28
N ALA A 30 -12.29 13.79 -20.42
CA ALA A 30 -13.14 14.07 -21.57
C ALA A 30 -13.82 12.82 -22.15
N ILE A 31 -13.07 11.69 -22.25
CA ILE A 31 -13.66 10.42 -22.71
C ILE A 31 -14.61 9.87 -21.64
N ILE A 32 -14.29 9.98 -20.37
CA ILE A 32 -15.17 9.54 -19.27
C ILE A 32 -16.50 10.26 -19.37
N ALA A 33 -16.50 11.59 -19.48
CA ALA A 33 -17.72 12.39 -19.62
C ALA A 33 -18.54 12.02 -20.88
N LEU A 34 -17.87 11.75 -22.00
CA LEU A 34 -18.56 11.30 -23.21
C LEU A 34 -19.19 9.92 -23.01
N VAL A 35 -18.49 8.97 -22.38
CA VAL A 35 -19.01 7.63 -22.08
C VAL A 35 -20.20 7.70 -21.10
N ASP A 36 -20.14 8.59 -20.13
CA ASP A 36 -21.24 8.79 -19.16
C ASP A 36 -22.51 9.32 -19.83
N ASP A 37 -22.37 10.12 -20.88
CA ASP A 37 -23.48 10.70 -21.63
C ASP A 37 -24.11 9.73 -22.65
N ILE A 38 -23.29 9.04 -23.48
CA ILE A 38 -23.79 8.25 -24.62
C ILE A 38 -23.40 6.76 -24.59
N GLY A 39 -22.74 6.31 -23.54
CA GLY A 39 -22.26 4.92 -23.41
C GLY A 39 -20.99 4.63 -24.22
N PRO A 40 -20.30 3.49 -23.92
CA PRO A 40 -18.98 3.20 -24.48
C PRO A 40 -18.99 2.91 -25.98
N VAL A 41 -20.01 2.22 -26.48
CA VAL A 41 -20.11 1.82 -27.89
C VAL A 41 -20.31 3.04 -28.79
N GLU A 42 -21.24 3.91 -28.42
CA GLU A 42 -21.50 5.13 -29.21
C GLU A 42 -20.35 6.14 -29.06
N ALA A 43 -19.75 6.26 -27.87
CA ALA A 43 -18.56 7.08 -27.65
C ALA A 43 -17.39 6.64 -28.57
N ALA A 44 -17.12 5.35 -28.65
CA ALA A 44 -16.10 4.80 -29.54
C ALA A 44 -16.42 5.10 -31.00
N SER A 45 -17.70 4.94 -31.43
CA SER A 45 -18.16 5.25 -32.76
C SER A 45 -18.05 6.75 -33.10
N ALA A 46 -18.45 7.62 -32.19
CA ALA A 46 -18.39 9.09 -32.31
C ALA A 46 -16.92 9.58 -32.46
N ILE A 47 -15.99 8.99 -31.69
CA ILE A 47 -14.55 9.31 -31.81
C ILE A 47 -13.99 8.87 -33.17
N ARG A 48 -14.33 7.66 -33.67
CA ARG A 48 -13.91 7.19 -34.98
C ARG A 48 -14.43 8.09 -36.10
N ARG A 49 -15.69 8.50 -36.06
CA ARG A 49 -16.30 9.42 -37.03
C ARG A 49 -15.85 10.87 -36.86
N ARG A 50 -15.09 11.19 -35.81
CA ARG A 50 -14.72 12.57 -35.45
C ARG A 50 -15.92 13.51 -35.27
N THR A 51 -17.06 12.96 -34.84
CA THR A 51 -18.32 13.68 -34.65
C THR A 51 -18.85 13.34 -33.26
N VAL A 52 -18.72 14.25 -32.34
CA VAL A 52 -19.16 14.10 -30.91
C VAL A 52 -20.36 15.03 -30.65
N PRO A 53 -21.22 14.70 -29.67
CA PRO A 53 -22.28 15.61 -29.20
C PRO A 53 -21.70 16.95 -28.71
N GLY A 54 -22.52 18.00 -28.79
CA GLY A 54 -22.13 19.33 -28.30
C GLY A 54 -21.71 19.29 -26.81
N GLY A 55 -20.65 20.01 -26.48
CA GLY A 55 -20.06 19.98 -25.15
C GLY A 55 -18.92 18.97 -24.95
N HIS A 56 -18.69 18.07 -25.89
CA HIS A 56 -17.61 17.06 -25.82
C HIS A 56 -16.43 17.32 -26.78
N ASP A 57 -16.29 18.52 -27.31
CA ASP A 57 -15.24 18.86 -28.29
C ASP A 57 -13.81 18.57 -27.81
N ALA A 58 -13.57 18.63 -26.49
CA ALA A 58 -12.27 18.30 -25.89
C ALA A 58 -11.80 16.87 -26.19
N VAL A 59 -12.73 15.93 -26.42
CA VAL A 59 -12.43 14.54 -26.80
C VAL A 59 -11.72 14.48 -28.15
N LEU A 60 -12.11 15.31 -29.09
CA LEU A 60 -11.50 15.35 -30.43
C LEU A 60 -10.02 15.72 -30.35
N GLY A 61 -9.66 16.67 -29.51
CA GLY A 61 -8.26 17.03 -29.24
C GLY A 61 -7.50 15.91 -28.53
N ALA A 62 -8.07 15.34 -27.47
CA ALA A 62 -7.44 14.28 -26.66
C ALA A 62 -7.16 12.99 -27.46
N THR A 63 -7.97 12.69 -28.47
CA THR A 63 -7.87 11.49 -29.29
C THR A 63 -7.26 11.70 -30.67
N ALA A 64 -6.90 12.93 -31.05
CA ALA A 64 -6.45 13.28 -32.39
C ALA A 64 -5.28 12.42 -32.92
N ALA A 65 -4.34 12.11 -32.03
CA ALA A 65 -3.12 11.36 -32.39
C ALA A 65 -3.36 9.86 -32.63
N ARG A 66 -4.49 9.29 -32.16
CA ARG A 66 -4.69 7.83 -32.11
C ARG A 66 -6.08 7.36 -32.54
N CYS A 67 -6.98 8.25 -32.94
CA CYS A 67 -8.36 7.90 -33.29
C CYS A 67 -8.45 6.84 -34.40
N ASP A 68 -7.49 6.81 -35.35
CA ASP A 68 -7.42 5.84 -36.42
C ASP A 68 -6.73 4.52 -36.03
N SER A 69 -6.20 4.43 -34.79
CA SER A 69 -5.51 3.22 -34.32
C SER A 69 -6.50 2.21 -33.75
N ASP A 70 -7.20 1.48 -34.62
CA ASP A 70 -8.13 0.42 -34.23
C ASP A 70 -7.40 -0.90 -33.98
N CYS A 71 -6.83 -1.02 -32.77
CA CYS A 71 -6.15 -2.22 -32.30
C CYS A 71 -6.97 -2.97 -31.24
N ALA A 72 -8.24 -2.62 -31.01
CA ALA A 72 -9.03 -3.13 -29.90
C ALA A 72 -9.07 -4.67 -29.83
N THR A 73 -9.36 -5.33 -30.96
CA THR A 73 -9.38 -6.80 -31.04
C THR A 73 -7.99 -7.39 -30.76
N VAL A 74 -6.95 -6.81 -31.37
CA VAL A 74 -5.56 -7.28 -31.18
C VAL A 74 -5.11 -7.12 -29.72
N ASP A 75 -5.53 -6.04 -29.06
CA ASP A 75 -5.23 -5.81 -27.65
C ASP A 75 -5.90 -6.84 -26.74
N LEU A 76 -7.18 -7.10 -26.98
CA LEU A 76 -7.93 -8.12 -26.27
C LEU A 76 -7.35 -9.53 -26.51
N ASP A 77 -6.99 -9.88 -27.75
CA ASP A 77 -6.35 -11.16 -28.09
C ASP A 77 -4.96 -11.30 -27.42
N THR A 78 -4.25 -10.19 -27.31
CA THR A 78 -2.95 -10.18 -26.64
C THR A 78 -3.12 -10.37 -25.14
N ALA A 79 -4.11 -9.72 -24.53
CA ALA A 79 -4.45 -9.90 -23.13
C ALA A 79 -4.83 -11.35 -22.82
N ASP A 80 -5.71 -11.96 -23.62
CA ASP A 80 -6.11 -13.36 -23.41
C ASP A 80 -4.93 -14.33 -23.47
N ARG A 81 -4.03 -14.13 -24.45
CA ARG A 81 -2.83 -14.99 -24.61
C ARG A 81 -1.91 -14.98 -23.38
N ILE A 82 -1.89 -13.89 -22.62
CA ILE A 82 -1.06 -13.74 -21.42
C ILE A 82 -1.84 -13.97 -20.12
N GLY A 83 -3.12 -14.39 -20.22
CA GLY A 83 -4.01 -14.57 -19.06
C GLY A 83 -4.40 -13.26 -18.38
N ALA A 84 -4.50 -12.17 -19.16
CA ALA A 84 -5.00 -10.89 -18.69
C ALA A 84 -6.43 -10.64 -19.16
N ARG A 85 -7.17 -9.81 -18.42
CA ARG A 85 -8.52 -9.36 -18.72
C ARG A 85 -8.60 -7.84 -18.70
N LEU A 86 -9.54 -7.28 -19.42
CA LEU A 86 -9.90 -5.87 -19.35
C LEU A 86 -11.04 -5.72 -18.33
N VAL A 87 -10.83 -4.88 -17.32
CA VAL A 87 -11.80 -4.58 -16.27
C VAL A 87 -12.25 -3.14 -16.42
N THR A 88 -13.55 -2.93 -16.44
CA THR A 88 -14.21 -1.66 -16.67
C THR A 88 -15.18 -1.35 -15.53
N ARG A 89 -15.74 -0.16 -15.51
CA ARG A 89 -16.76 0.22 -14.52
C ARG A 89 -18.06 -0.59 -14.58
N ALA A 90 -18.29 -1.34 -15.65
CA ALA A 90 -19.43 -2.26 -15.76
C ALA A 90 -19.16 -3.62 -15.10
N ASP A 91 -17.92 -3.93 -14.78
CA ASP A 91 -17.56 -5.22 -14.22
C ASP A 91 -17.74 -5.25 -12.69
N PRO A 92 -18.24 -6.37 -12.13
CA PRO A 92 -18.47 -6.51 -10.68
C PRO A 92 -17.21 -6.36 -9.82
N GLU A 93 -16.02 -6.56 -10.39
CA GLU A 93 -14.76 -6.39 -9.67
C GLU A 93 -14.18 -4.96 -9.75
N TRP A 94 -14.88 -4.04 -10.41
CA TRP A 94 -14.44 -2.64 -10.46
C TRP A 94 -14.43 -2.02 -9.06
N PRO A 95 -13.31 -1.46 -8.59
CA PRO A 95 -13.21 -0.90 -7.24
C PRO A 95 -13.83 0.52 -7.18
N ALA A 96 -15.14 0.60 -7.39
CA ALA A 96 -15.89 1.85 -7.62
C ALA A 96 -15.60 2.91 -6.56
N TRP A 97 -15.58 2.52 -5.26
CA TRP A 97 -15.33 3.47 -4.18
C TRP A 97 -13.94 4.10 -4.24
N SER A 98 -12.93 3.30 -4.59
CA SER A 98 -11.54 3.78 -4.74
C SER A 98 -11.40 4.69 -5.97
N MET A 99 -12.10 4.40 -7.04
CA MET A 99 -12.05 5.17 -8.29
C MET A 99 -12.83 6.47 -8.19
N LEU A 100 -13.96 6.50 -7.46
CA LEU A 100 -14.71 7.72 -7.18
C LEU A 100 -13.83 8.81 -6.54
N ALA A 101 -12.98 8.43 -5.59
CA ALA A 101 -12.05 9.36 -4.95
C ALA A 101 -11.07 10.00 -5.96
N LEU A 102 -10.65 9.24 -6.98
CA LEU A 102 -9.81 9.77 -8.07
C LEU A 102 -10.57 10.74 -8.98
N GLY A 103 -11.84 10.46 -9.28
CA GLY A 103 -12.70 11.35 -10.07
C GLY A 103 -12.90 12.70 -9.41
N GLN A 104 -13.07 12.72 -8.08
CA GLN A 104 -13.21 13.94 -7.29
C GLN A 104 -11.88 14.71 -7.10
N ALA A 105 -10.76 14.01 -7.20
CA ALA A 105 -9.42 14.56 -7.00
C ALA A 105 -8.82 15.16 -8.29
N ASP A 106 -9.64 15.66 -9.21
CA ASP A 106 -9.18 16.15 -10.50
C ASP A 106 -8.06 17.20 -10.36
N THR A 107 -6.96 16.90 -11.02
CA THR A 107 -5.89 17.85 -11.29
C THR A 107 -5.66 17.81 -12.80
N ALA A 108 -5.78 18.94 -13.44
CA ALA A 108 -5.80 19.16 -14.90
C ALA A 108 -4.71 18.42 -15.73
N ALA A 109 -3.73 17.77 -15.10
CA ALA A 109 -2.64 17.12 -15.82
C ALA A 109 -2.47 15.62 -15.53
N ARG A 110 -2.88 15.09 -14.37
CA ARG A 110 -2.56 13.70 -13.96
C ARG A 110 -3.57 13.05 -13.02
N GLY A 111 -4.63 13.75 -12.62
CA GLY A 111 -5.73 13.25 -11.82
C GLY A 111 -6.81 12.63 -12.70
N GLY A 112 -7.74 11.97 -12.05
CA GLY A 112 -8.89 11.38 -12.72
C GLY A 112 -8.92 9.86 -12.66
N GLU A 113 -10.11 9.36 -12.80
CA GLU A 113 -10.43 7.94 -12.84
C GLU A 113 -9.84 7.28 -14.08
N PRO A 114 -9.40 6.02 -14.03
CA PRO A 114 -9.04 5.27 -15.22
C PRO A 114 -10.29 4.89 -16.04
N LEU A 115 -10.17 4.86 -17.35
CA LEU A 115 -11.23 4.39 -18.25
C LEU A 115 -11.49 2.90 -18.09
N ALA A 116 -10.41 2.14 -18.01
CA ALA A 116 -10.39 0.69 -17.84
C ALA A 116 -9.04 0.27 -17.28
N LEU A 117 -8.97 -0.93 -16.72
CA LEU A 117 -7.73 -1.52 -16.19
C LEU A 117 -7.50 -2.89 -16.81
N TRP A 118 -6.31 -3.11 -17.35
CA TRP A 118 -5.82 -4.41 -17.75
C TRP A 118 -5.27 -5.15 -16.55
N VAL A 119 -5.72 -6.37 -16.29
CA VAL A 119 -5.39 -7.15 -15.10
C VAL A 119 -4.94 -8.54 -15.48
N ARG A 120 -3.72 -8.91 -15.10
CA ARG A 120 -3.15 -10.25 -15.25
C ARG A 120 -3.06 -10.91 -13.88
N GLY A 121 -3.71 -12.06 -13.71
CA GLY A 121 -3.76 -12.81 -12.45
C GLY A 121 -5.17 -12.92 -11.86
N PRO A 122 -5.34 -13.81 -10.85
CA PRO A 122 -6.66 -14.19 -10.32
C PRO A 122 -7.26 -13.18 -9.34
N ALA A 123 -6.44 -12.34 -8.69
CA ALA A 123 -6.94 -11.43 -7.66
C ALA A 123 -7.91 -10.40 -8.27
N ARG A 124 -9.04 -10.22 -7.59
CA ARG A 124 -10.07 -9.25 -7.96
C ARG A 124 -9.68 -7.85 -7.49
N LEU A 125 -10.02 -6.84 -8.28
CA LEU A 125 -9.66 -5.45 -7.95
C LEU A 125 -10.45 -4.90 -6.76
N ASP A 126 -11.70 -5.28 -6.57
CA ASP A 126 -12.54 -4.89 -5.43
C ASP A 126 -12.02 -5.48 -4.13
N ASP A 127 -11.61 -6.75 -4.10
CA ASP A 127 -10.99 -7.39 -2.94
C ASP A 127 -9.65 -6.71 -2.59
N LEU A 128 -8.82 -6.45 -3.59
CA LEU A 128 -7.56 -5.72 -3.40
C LEU A 128 -7.79 -4.33 -2.81
N ALA A 129 -8.79 -3.60 -3.31
CA ALA A 129 -9.09 -2.25 -2.81
C ALA A 129 -9.68 -2.26 -1.39
N ALA A 130 -10.39 -3.32 -1.01
CA ALA A 130 -11.00 -3.46 0.31
C ALA A 130 -9.98 -3.75 1.43
N ALA A 131 -8.93 -4.52 1.14
CA ALA A 131 -7.99 -5.00 2.16
C ALA A 131 -6.54 -4.99 1.67
N SER A 132 -5.99 -3.81 1.38
CA SER A 132 -4.59 -3.68 0.99
C SER A 132 -3.89 -2.48 1.59
N VAL A 133 -2.55 -2.57 1.60
CA VAL A 133 -1.63 -1.49 1.98
C VAL A 133 -0.63 -1.27 0.84
N ALA A 134 -0.46 -0.02 0.44
CA ALA A 134 0.61 0.34 -0.48
C ALA A 134 1.94 0.44 0.27
N VAL A 135 2.95 -0.34 -0.12
CA VAL A 135 4.31 -0.27 0.40
C VAL A 135 5.22 0.25 -0.70
N ILE A 136 5.78 1.44 -0.51
CA ILE A 136 6.52 2.17 -1.53
C ILE A 136 7.83 2.75 -0.99
N GLY A 137 8.74 3.10 -1.89
CA GLY A 137 9.94 3.77 -1.46
C GLY A 137 10.99 4.00 -2.52
N SER A 138 12.24 4.11 -2.07
CA SER A 138 13.42 4.33 -2.90
C SER A 138 13.64 3.17 -3.87
N ARG A 139 14.00 3.52 -5.12
CA ARG A 139 14.46 2.53 -6.12
C ARG A 139 15.84 1.97 -5.80
N ALA A 140 16.66 2.74 -5.09
CA ALA A 140 17.95 2.33 -4.53
C ALA A 140 17.77 2.15 -3.02
N ALA A 141 17.15 1.05 -2.63
CA ALA A 141 16.93 0.71 -1.23
C ALA A 141 18.26 0.42 -0.53
N SER A 142 18.38 0.84 0.72
CA SER A 142 19.46 0.41 1.59
C SER A 142 19.18 -0.99 2.15
N ALA A 143 20.19 -1.64 2.73
CA ALA A 143 20.00 -2.93 3.42
C ALA A 143 18.97 -2.80 4.57
N TYR A 144 18.95 -1.66 5.27
CA TYR A 144 17.94 -1.34 6.27
C TYR A 144 16.54 -1.29 5.64
N GLY A 145 16.38 -0.52 4.55
CA GLY A 145 15.11 -0.40 3.86
C GLY A 145 14.58 -1.73 3.33
N GLU A 146 15.45 -2.56 2.76
CA GLU A 146 15.07 -3.91 2.30
C GLU A 146 14.63 -4.79 3.46
N HIS A 147 15.38 -4.82 4.57
CA HIS A 147 15.04 -5.60 5.76
C HIS A 147 13.70 -5.19 6.37
N VAL A 148 13.50 -3.88 6.58
CA VAL A 148 12.24 -3.36 7.13
C VAL A 148 11.08 -3.65 6.19
N THR A 149 11.27 -3.46 4.87
CA THR A 149 10.25 -3.78 3.87
C THR A 149 9.82 -5.24 3.93
N GLN A 150 10.79 -6.16 4.02
CA GLN A 150 10.51 -7.60 4.12
C GLN A 150 9.69 -7.92 5.38
N THR A 151 10.10 -7.38 6.53
CA THR A 151 9.40 -7.57 7.80
C THR A 151 7.96 -7.04 7.74
N LEU A 152 7.77 -5.80 7.29
CA LEU A 152 6.45 -5.18 7.22
C LEU A 152 5.54 -5.86 6.18
N ALA A 153 6.05 -6.14 4.99
CA ALA A 153 5.24 -6.72 3.92
C ALA A 153 4.82 -8.17 4.22
N SER A 154 5.72 -9.00 4.77
CA SER A 154 5.36 -10.36 5.19
C SER A 154 4.39 -10.36 6.38
N GLY A 155 4.59 -9.45 7.34
CA GLY A 155 3.68 -9.31 8.47
C GLY A 155 2.28 -8.83 8.06
N LEU A 156 2.17 -7.85 7.15
CA LEU A 156 0.88 -7.43 6.58
C LEU A 156 0.16 -8.57 5.87
N SER A 157 0.91 -9.40 5.13
CA SER A 157 0.36 -10.61 4.53
C SER A 157 -0.19 -11.59 5.58
N GLY A 158 0.50 -11.75 6.72
CA GLY A 158 0.04 -12.55 7.87
C GLY A 158 -1.24 -12.01 8.51
N GLU A 159 -1.46 -10.71 8.48
CA GLU A 159 -2.68 -10.03 8.95
C GLU A 159 -3.80 -10.02 7.90
N GLY A 160 -3.63 -10.70 6.76
CA GLY A 160 -4.62 -10.82 5.70
C GLY A 160 -4.72 -9.62 4.77
N PHE A 161 -3.74 -8.70 4.79
CA PHE A 161 -3.70 -7.60 3.84
C PHE A 161 -2.94 -7.99 2.58
N ALA A 162 -3.46 -7.59 1.44
CA ALA A 162 -2.68 -7.55 0.20
C ALA A 162 -1.69 -6.37 0.23
N VAL A 163 -0.53 -6.54 -0.41
CA VAL A 163 0.45 -5.45 -0.56
C VAL A 163 0.43 -4.95 -1.99
N LEU A 164 0.16 -3.65 -2.17
CA LEU A 164 0.23 -2.98 -3.46
C LEU A 164 1.54 -2.22 -3.60
N SER A 165 2.12 -2.23 -4.80
CA SER A 165 3.28 -1.40 -5.11
C SER A 165 3.44 -1.15 -6.60
N GLY A 166 4.46 -0.43 -6.98
CA GLY A 166 4.70 -0.04 -8.37
C GLY A 166 5.57 -0.99 -9.18
N GLY A 167 6.02 -2.10 -8.62
CA GLY A 167 6.87 -3.06 -9.31
C GLY A 167 8.28 -2.54 -9.66
N ALA A 168 8.71 -1.40 -9.14
CA ALA A 168 10.02 -0.82 -9.38
C ALA A 168 11.15 -1.59 -8.65
N PHE A 169 12.41 -1.21 -8.91
CA PHE A 169 13.54 -1.66 -8.10
C PHE A 169 13.41 -1.17 -6.64
N GLY A 170 14.24 -1.72 -5.76
CA GLY A 170 14.34 -1.33 -4.36
C GLY A 170 13.13 -1.75 -3.55
N ILE A 171 12.53 -0.82 -2.81
CA ILE A 171 11.45 -1.09 -1.86
C ILE A 171 10.27 -1.82 -2.50
N ASP A 172 9.80 -1.38 -3.67
CA ASP A 172 8.68 -2.02 -4.36
C ASP A 172 8.95 -3.51 -4.63
N GLY A 173 10.11 -3.81 -5.23
CA GLY A 173 10.50 -5.18 -5.52
C GLY A 173 10.75 -6.02 -4.27
N ALA A 174 11.29 -5.43 -3.20
CA ALA A 174 11.48 -6.10 -1.91
C ALA A 174 10.14 -6.47 -1.28
N ALA A 175 9.15 -5.55 -1.30
CA ALA A 175 7.82 -5.79 -0.79
C ALA A 175 7.12 -6.94 -1.53
N HIS A 176 7.13 -6.93 -2.85
CA HIS A 176 6.54 -8.01 -3.64
C HIS A 176 7.21 -9.37 -3.38
N ARG A 177 8.54 -9.41 -3.34
CA ARG A 177 9.28 -10.66 -3.04
C ARG A 177 8.94 -11.23 -1.67
N ALA A 178 8.83 -10.37 -0.66
CA ALA A 178 8.49 -10.78 0.70
C ALA A 178 7.09 -11.42 0.78
N VAL A 179 6.10 -10.80 0.14
CA VAL A 179 4.73 -11.32 0.12
C VAL A 179 4.61 -12.61 -0.68
N VAL A 180 5.26 -12.70 -1.85
CA VAL A 180 5.29 -13.93 -2.67
C VAL A 180 5.96 -15.07 -1.89
N ALA A 181 7.07 -14.81 -1.19
CA ALA A 181 7.74 -15.79 -0.35
C ALA A 181 6.89 -16.25 0.84
N ALA A 182 6.05 -15.37 1.39
CA ALA A 182 5.09 -15.68 2.45
C ALA A 182 3.80 -16.39 1.95
N GLY A 183 3.67 -16.60 0.63
CA GLY A 183 2.46 -17.19 0.04
C GLY A 183 1.23 -16.26 0.03
N GLY A 184 1.43 -14.97 0.25
CA GLY A 184 0.38 -13.97 0.32
C GLY A 184 -0.03 -13.38 -1.03
N VAL A 185 -0.95 -12.41 -0.98
CA VAL A 185 -1.46 -11.70 -2.16
C VAL A 185 -0.76 -10.35 -2.30
N THR A 186 -0.23 -10.09 -3.49
CA THR A 186 0.36 -8.78 -3.81
C THR A 186 -0.04 -8.34 -5.21
N ALA A 187 -0.16 -7.02 -5.42
CA ALA A 187 -0.50 -6.48 -6.72
C ALA A 187 0.51 -5.41 -7.18
N ALA A 188 1.03 -5.61 -8.40
CA ALA A 188 1.95 -4.68 -9.04
C ALA A 188 1.18 -3.80 -10.04
N VAL A 189 1.12 -2.49 -9.80
CA VAL A 189 0.55 -1.54 -10.74
C VAL A 189 1.64 -1.06 -11.68
N MET A 190 1.45 -1.20 -12.99
CA MET A 190 2.47 -0.96 -14.01
C MET A 190 2.30 0.40 -14.71
N ALA A 191 3.39 0.92 -15.25
CA ALA A 191 3.41 2.16 -16.04
C ALA A 191 3.71 1.91 -17.52
N CYS A 192 3.39 0.72 -17.99
CA CYS A 192 3.56 0.25 -19.37
C CYS A 192 2.44 -0.74 -19.71
N GLY A 193 2.34 -1.19 -20.94
CA GLY A 193 1.36 -2.18 -21.37
C GLY A 193 1.43 -3.45 -20.52
N ILE A 194 0.27 -4.07 -20.32
CA ILE A 194 0.12 -5.25 -19.46
C ILE A 194 0.95 -6.46 -19.95
N ASP A 195 1.32 -6.47 -21.21
CA ASP A 195 2.16 -7.47 -21.86
C ASP A 195 3.66 -7.26 -21.65
N ARG A 196 4.05 -6.18 -20.97
CA ARG A 196 5.46 -5.80 -20.78
C ARG A 196 5.90 -5.92 -19.34
N ASP A 197 6.93 -6.72 -19.11
CA ASP A 197 7.60 -6.80 -17.83
C ASP A 197 8.60 -5.64 -17.70
N TYR A 198 8.31 -4.72 -16.77
CA TYR A 198 9.19 -3.59 -16.50
C TYR A 198 9.40 -3.40 -14.97
N PRO A 199 10.67 -3.34 -14.50
CA PRO A 199 11.91 -3.55 -15.28
C PRO A 199 12.04 -5.01 -15.74
N ALA A 200 12.73 -5.24 -16.85
CA ALA A 200 12.84 -6.58 -17.45
C ALA A 200 13.42 -7.64 -16.48
N SER A 201 14.29 -7.24 -15.56
CA SER A 201 14.82 -8.10 -14.50
C SER A 201 13.78 -8.57 -13.47
N HIS A 202 12.60 -7.96 -13.43
CA HIS A 202 11.48 -8.37 -12.59
C HIS A 202 10.49 -9.31 -13.30
N ALA A 203 10.76 -9.79 -14.52
CA ALA A 203 9.86 -10.66 -15.27
C ALA A 203 9.43 -11.90 -14.46
N ALA A 204 10.38 -12.59 -13.82
CA ALA A 204 10.09 -13.74 -12.97
C ALA A 204 9.23 -13.35 -11.74
N LEU A 205 9.51 -12.19 -11.14
CA LEU A 205 8.73 -11.67 -10.02
C LEU A 205 7.30 -11.33 -10.45
N LEU A 206 7.11 -10.62 -11.56
CA LEU A 206 5.79 -10.27 -12.09
C LEU A 206 4.98 -11.52 -12.46
N THR A 207 5.64 -12.54 -13.01
CA THR A 207 5.03 -13.85 -13.25
C THR A 207 4.59 -14.51 -11.94
N ALA A 208 5.41 -14.45 -10.88
CA ALA A 208 5.06 -15.01 -9.58
C ALA A 208 3.89 -14.24 -8.94
N ILE A 209 3.87 -12.91 -9.03
CA ILE A 209 2.76 -12.07 -8.58
C ILE A 209 1.46 -12.47 -9.27
N ALA A 210 1.47 -12.65 -10.59
CA ALA A 210 0.29 -13.00 -11.38
C ALA A 210 -0.26 -14.41 -11.10
N ARG A 211 0.42 -15.26 -10.34
CA ARG A 211 -0.10 -16.59 -9.97
C ARG A 211 -1.16 -16.54 -8.88
N THR A 212 -1.03 -15.65 -7.91
CA THR A 212 -1.91 -15.55 -6.73
C THR A 212 -2.46 -14.15 -6.51
N GLY A 213 -1.82 -13.14 -7.08
CA GLY A 213 -2.17 -11.74 -6.96
C GLY A 213 -2.62 -11.15 -8.30
N ALA A 214 -2.17 -9.91 -8.58
CA ALA A 214 -2.47 -9.23 -9.83
C ALA A 214 -1.30 -8.37 -10.33
N VAL A 215 -1.11 -8.34 -11.64
CA VAL A 215 -0.38 -7.28 -12.34
C VAL A 215 -1.43 -6.40 -13.03
N ILE A 216 -1.40 -5.10 -12.76
CA ILE A 216 -2.45 -4.15 -13.15
C ILE A 216 -1.83 -3.06 -14.01
N SER A 217 -2.48 -2.69 -15.09
CA SER A 217 -2.06 -1.57 -15.93
C SER A 217 -3.26 -0.81 -16.50
N GLU A 218 -3.16 0.51 -16.54
CA GLU A 218 -4.09 1.38 -17.27
C GLU A 218 -3.75 1.45 -18.77
N TYR A 219 -2.58 0.94 -19.15
CA TYR A 219 -2.07 1.04 -20.52
C TYR A 219 -2.32 -0.24 -21.30
N PRO A 220 -2.85 -0.14 -22.54
CA PRO A 220 -3.11 -1.29 -23.42
C PRO A 220 -1.79 -2.00 -23.78
N PRO A 221 -1.89 -3.28 -24.24
CA PRO A 221 -0.75 -4.04 -24.74
C PRO A 221 0.11 -3.27 -25.73
N GLY A 222 1.42 -3.52 -25.75
CA GLY A 222 2.38 -2.85 -26.61
C GLY A 222 2.85 -1.47 -26.11
N THR A 223 2.22 -0.88 -25.11
CA THR A 223 2.58 0.46 -24.61
C THR A 223 3.93 0.44 -23.89
N THR A 224 4.87 1.29 -24.29
CA THR A 224 6.19 1.39 -23.65
C THR A 224 6.15 2.19 -22.36
N ALA A 225 7.05 1.88 -21.43
CA ALA A 225 7.24 2.69 -20.23
C ALA A 225 7.77 4.09 -20.59
N ALA A 226 7.23 5.12 -19.93
CA ALA A 226 7.65 6.50 -20.12
C ALA A 226 7.64 7.26 -18.78
N LYS A 227 8.52 8.27 -18.64
CA LYS A 227 8.70 8.99 -17.37
C LYS A 227 7.39 9.58 -16.81
N HIS A 228 6.56 10.16 -17.63
CA HIS A 228 5.26 10.73 -17.21
C HIS A 228 4.30 9.63 -16.74
N ARG A 229 4.33 8.43 -17.35
CA ARG A 229 3.45 7.29 -17.01
C ARG A 229 3.69 6.75 -15.60
N PHE A 230 4.94 6.77 -15.14
CA PHE A 230 5.23 6.41 -13.75
C PHE A 230 4.55 7.35 -12.76
N LEU A 231 4.54 8.65 -13.04
CA LEU A 231 3.91 9.64 -12.17
C LEU A 231 2.38 9.54 -12.22
N THR A 232 1.81 9.28 -13.39
CA THR A 232 0.37 9.07 -13.58
C THR A 232 -0.11 7.80 -12.86
N ARG A 233 0.61 6.67 -13.02
CA ARG A 233 0.31 5.40 -12.41
C ARG A 233 0.26 5.47 -10.86
N ASN A 234 1.11 6.28 -10.25
CA ASN A 234 1.23 6.36 -8.79
C ASN A 234 -0.10 6.71 -8.09
N ARG A 235 -1.02 7.42 -8.79
CA ARG A 235 -2.35 7.69 -8.25
C ARG A 235 -3.17 6.42 -8.02
N LEU A 236 -3.01 5.42 -8.91
CA LEU A 236 -3.71 4.15 -8.78
C LEU A 236 -3.19 3.34 -7.59
N VAL A 237 -1.87 3.35 -7.34
CA VAL A 237 -1.29 2.70 -6.15
C VAL A 237 -1.88 3.28 -4.87
N ALA A 238 -1.96 4.61 -4.78
CA ALA A 238 -2.52 5.29 -3.62
C ALA A 238 -4.05 5.10 -3.50
N ALA A 239 -4.79 5.15 -4.61
CA ALA A 239 -6.24 5.05 -4.60
C ALA A 239 -6.75 3.65 -4.23
N MET A 240 -6.09 2.61 -4.74
CA MET A 240 -6.48 1.21 -4.54
C MET A 240 -6.03 0.63 -3.21
N SER A 241 -5.42 1.40 -2.32
CA SER A 241 -4.96 0.92 -1.02
C SER A 241 -5.64 1.65 0.14
N GLY A 242 -5.88 0.93 1.25
CA GLY A 242 -6.44 1.49 2.47
C GLY A 242 -5.50 2.48 3.17
N ALA A 243 -4.19 2.26 3.07
CA ALA A 243 -3.14 3.16 3.54
C ALA A 243 -1.91 3.06 2.63
N THR A 244 -1.06 4.08 2.68
CA THR A 244 0.25 4.09 1.99
C THR A 244 1.36 4.19 3.01
N VAL A 245 2.37 3.31 2.92
CA VAL A 245 3.55 3.31 3.78
C VAL A 245 4.80 3.59 2.95
N VAL A 246 5.53 4.65 3.30
CA VAL A 246 6.81 5.01 2.71
C VAL A 246 7.93 4.46 3.57
N VAL A 247 8.67 3.46 3.07
CA VAL A 247 9.76 2.85 3.84
C VAL A 247 11.05 3.66 3.75
N GLU A 248 11.42 4.07 2.55
CA GLU A 248 12.54 4.97 2.33
C GLU A 248 12.21 6.01 1.26
N ALA A 249 12.59 7.25 1.50
CA ALA A 249 12.48 8.31 0.51
C ALA A 249 13.64 9.29 0.64
N GLY A 250 14.38 9.48 -0.42
CA GLY A 250 15.31 10.59 -0.53
C GLY A 250 14.56 11.91 -0.75
N ARG A 251 15.29 13.02 -0.70
CA ARG A 251 14.73 14.39 -0.78
C ARG A 251 13.88 14.68 -2.04
N ARG A 252 14.14 13.98 -3.15
CA ARG A 252 13.42 14.08 -4.44
C ARG A 252 13.15 12.68 -4.98
N SER A 253 12.28 11.92 -4.31
CA SER A 253 11.98 10.55 -4.71
C SER A 253 10.62 10.42 -5.41
N GLY A 254 10.46 9.39 -6.26
CA GLY A 254 9.18 9.04 -6.85
C GLY A 254 8.12 8.65 -5.80
N ALA A 255 8.54 8.14 -4.64
CA ALA A 255 7.67 7.82 -3.52
C ALA A 255 6.94 9.05 -2.97
N ALA A 256 7.57 10.24 -2.99
CA ALA A 256 6.93 11.48 -2.59
C ALA A 256 5.70 11.83 -3.44
N ASN A 257 5.68 11.44 -4.72
CA ASN A 257 4.51 11.64 -5.58
C ASN A 257 3.35 10.72 -5.18
N THR A 258 3.61 9.45 -4.88
CA THR A 258 2.56 8.53 -4.38
C THR A 258 2.07 8.96 -3.01
N ALA A 259 2.95 9.41 -2.11
CA ALA A 259 2.59 9.96 -0.81
C ALA A 259 1.69 11.21 -0.93
N ALA A 260 1.99 12.10 -1.89
CA ALA A 260 1.16 13.26 -2.19
C ALA A 260 -0.24 12.84 -2.69
N TRP A 261 -0.34 11.80 -3.51
CA TRP A 261 -1.62 11.24 -3.94
C TRP A 261 -2.41 10.64 -2.77
N ALA A 262 -1.78 9.84 -1.90
CA ALA A 262 -2.45 9.28 -0.72
C ALA A 262 -3.10 10.39 0.11
N ARG A 263 -2.37 11.45 0.41
CA ARG A 263 -2.89 12.62 1.15
C ARG A 263 -4.03 13.32 0.41
N LYS A 264 -3.86 13.57 -0.89
CA LYS A 264 -4.90 14.21 -1.71
C LYS A 264 -6.20 13.43 -1.74
N LEU A 265 -6.11 12.10 -1.70
CA LEU A 265 -7.25 11.18 -1.69
C LEU A 265 -7.79 10.94 -0.26
N GLY A 266 -7.27 11.62 0.76
CA GLY A 266 -7.66 11.40 2.15
C GLY A 266 -7.30 10.01 2.69
N ARG A 267 -6.32 9.34 2.06
CA ARG A 267 -5.84 8.04 2.51
C ARG A 267 -4.77 8.21 3.59
N PRO A 268 -4.79 7.40 4.66
CA PRO A 268 -3.75 7.41 5.67
C PRO A 268 -2.36 7.21 5.06
N LEU A 269 -1.40 8.00 5.56
CA LEU A 269 -0.01 7.93 5.14
C LEU A 269 0.88 7.63 6.32
N GLY A 270 1.64 6.54 6.23
CA GLY A 270 2.68 6.15 7.16
C GLY A 270 4.07 6.38 6.58
N ALA A 271 5.03 6.70 7.43
CA ALA A 271 6.44 6.78 7.06
C ALA A 271 7.31 6.06 8.08
N VAL A 272 8.22 5.23 7.60
CA VAL A 272 9.16 4.50 8.45
C VAL A 272 10.32 5.43 8.81
N PRO A 273 10.64 5.60 10.11
CA PRO A 273 11.84 6.31 10.53
C PRO A 273 13.07 5.48 10.15
N GLY A 274 14.09 6.15 9.66
CA GLY A 274 15.36 5.49 9.34
C GLY A 274 16.54 6.16 10.04
N PRO A 275 17.77 5.70 9.82
CA PRO A 275 18.94 6.33 10.39
C PRO A 275 19.02 7.80 9.99
N VAL A 276 19.25 8.69 10.98
CA VAL A 276 19.31 10.15 10.76
C VAL A 276 20.46 10.57 9.82
N THR A 277 21.46 9.72 9.68
CA THR A 277 22.61 9.93 8.79
C THR A 277 22.37 9.43 7.36
N SER A 278 21.23 8.73 7.11
CA SER A 278 20.93 8.16 5.79
C SER A 278 20.22 9.16 4.88
N ALA A 279 20.77 9.37 3.69
CA ALA A 279 20.14 10.19 2.67
C ALA A 279 18.78 9.62 2.18
N THR A 280 18.58 8.30 2.29
CA THR A 280 17.33 7.64 1.92
C THR A 280 16.22 7.78 2.96
N SER A 281 16.54 8.24 4.19
CA SER A 281 15.57 8.47 5.26
C SER A 281 15.04 9.91 5.33
N VAL A 282 15.74 10.86 4.69
CA VAL A 282 15.45 12.30 4.79
C VAL A 282 14.00 12.65 4.39
N GLY A 283 13.47 11.98 3.37
CA GLY A 283 12.08 12.21 2.93
C GLY A 283 11.05 11.70 3.94
N CYS A 284 11.30 10.53 4.56
CA CYS A 284 10.44 9.99 5.61
C CYS A 284 10.47 10.89 6.86
N HIS A 285 11.66 11.28 7.31
CA HIS A 285 11.82 12.20 8.46
C HIS A 285 11.05 13.49 8.24
N ARG A 286 11.14 14.07 7.03
CA ARG A 286 10.43 15.30 6.69
C ARG A 286 8.92 15.11 6.71
N MET A 287 8.42 14.01 6.13
CA MET A 287 6.98 13.72 6.15
C MET A 287 6.44 13.57 7.58
N ILE A 288 7.21 12.97 8.48
CA ILE A 288 6.86 12.84 9.90
C ILE A 288 6.93 14.20 10.60
N ALA A 289 8.01 14.95 10.43
CA ALA A 289 8.23 16.25 11.08
C ALA A 289 7.23 17.33 10.64
N ASP A 290 6.75 17.26 9.38
CA ASP A 290 5.77 18.20 8.82
C ASP A 290 4.31 17.71 9.06
N ASP A 291 4.07 16.71 9.92
CA ASP A 291 2.76 16.07 10.21
C ASP A 291 2.01 15.59 8.96
N LEU A 292 2.77 15.23 7.91
CA LEU A 292 2.22 14.72 6.67
C LEU A 292 2.00 13.21 6.69
N ALA A 293 2.72 12.50 7.54
CA ALA A 293 2.65 11.05 7.71
C ALA A 293 2.81 10.66 9.18
N VAL A 294 2.10 9.62 9.58
CA VAL A 294 2.26 9.00 10.91
C VAL A 294 3.53 8.15 10.90
N LEU A 295 4.31 8.19 12.00
CA LEU A 295 5.44 7.31 12.18
C LEU A 295 4.97 5.85 12.26
N VAL A 296 5.59 4.99 11.44
CA VAL A 296 5.32 3.55 11.40
C VAL A 296 6.61 2.79 11.76
N SER A 297 6.55 1.99 12.83
CA SER A 297 7.67 1.17 13.30
C SER A 297 7.47 -0.34 13.12
N ASP A 298 6.21 -0.78 12.97
CA ASP A 298 5.82 -2.19 12.96
C ASP A 298 4.49 -2.41 12.21
N VAL A 299 4.10 -3.67 12.07
CA VAL A 299 2.87 -4.07 11.39
C VAL A 299 1.63 -3.56 12.11
N ALA A 300 1.62 -3.58 13.45
CA ALA A 300 0.48 -3.15 14.25
C ALA A 300 0.15 -1.67 14.01
N SER A 301 1.19 -0.81 13.92
CA SER A 301 1.01 0.60 13.59
C SER A 301 0.42 0.82 12.20
N ILE A 302 0.73 -0.05 11.22
CA ILE A 302 0.12 0.02 9.88
C ILE A 302 -1.34 -0.46 9.92
N VAL A 303 -1.63 -1.55 10.62
CA VAL A 303 -3.00 -2.07 10.77
C VAL A 303 -3.90 -1.00 11.40
N ASN A 304 -3.40 -0.30 12.42
CA ASN A 304 -4.13 0.80 13.07
C ASN A 304 -4.36 2.00 12.12
N LEU A 305 -3.48 2.26 11.14
CA LEU A 305 -3.74 3.26 10.11
C LEU A 305 -4.92 2.88 9.21
N VAL A 306 -5.07 1.60 8.88
CA VAL A 306 -6.15 1.11 7.99
C VAL A 306 -7.45 0.90 8.76
N ARG A 307 -7.37 0.45 10.01
CA ARG A 307 -8.51 0.10 10.88
C ARG A 307 -8.38 0.81 12.24
N PRO A 308 -8.62 2.12 12.31
CA PRO A 308 -8.44 2.89 13.55
C PRO A 308 -9.31 2.39 14.71
N ASP A 309 -10.45 1.74 14.43
CA ASP A 309 -11.36 1.22 15.45
C ASP A 309 -11.02 -0.23 15.89
N GLY A 310 -9.98 -0.82 15.34
CA GLY A 310 -9.57 -2.21 15.57
C GLY A 310 -8.85 -2.47 16.90
N GLY A 311 -8.80 -1.51 17.83
CA GLY A 311 -8.37 -1.74 19.22
C GLY A 311 -6.93 -2.24 19.40
N GLY A 312 -6.06 -2.12 18.41
CA GLY A 312 -4.63 -2.37 18.57
C GLY A 312 -4.01 -1.25 19.41
N ASP A 313 -3.57 -1.59 20.59
CA ASP A 313 -2.79 -0.69 21.47
C ASP A 313 -1.59 -0.17 20.66
N ILE A 314 -1.64 1.09 20.22
CA ILE A 314 -0.53 1.74 19.51
C ILE A 314 0.66 1.61 20.43
N GLY A 315 1.62 0.76 20.06
CA GLY A 315 2.75 0.29 20.81
C GLY A 315 3.27 1.26 21.87
N ARG A 316 2.64 1.27 23.03
CA ARG A 316 3.34 1.53 24.26
C ARG A 316 4.44 0.51 24.29
N GLY A 317 5.69 0.95 24.15
CA GLY A 317 6.85 0.06 24.15
C GLY A 317 6.65 -1.00 25.23
N ARG A 318 7.04 -2.26 24.93
CA ARG A 318 6.83 -3.43 25.79
C ARG A 318 6.74 -2.97 27.23
N THR A 319 5.53 -2.93 27.80
CA THR A 319 5.29 -2.52 29.17
C THR A 319 6.20 -3.40 30.02
N LYS A 320 7.19 -2.80 30.65
CA LYS A 320 7.98 -3.54 31.63
C LYS A 320 7.00 -3.94 32.73
N PRO A 321 7.14 -5.11 33.31
CA PRO A 321 6.29 -5.53 34.43
C PRO A 321 6.14 -4.41 35.46
N THR A 322 7.16 -3.58 35.64
CA THR A 322 7.24 -2.47 36.61
C THR A 322 6.57 -1.15 36.19
N ASP A 323 6.10 -1.00 34.91
CA ASP A 323 5.51 0.26 34.41
C ASP A 323 4.14 0.61 35.09
N GLY A 324 3.55 -0.33 35.80
CA GLY A 324 2.31 -0.14 36.55
C GLY A 324 2.53 0.11 38.06
N LEU A 325 3.77 0.29 38.51
CA LEU A 325 4.12 0.60 39.91
C LEU A 325 4.13 2.12 40.12
N ASP A 326 3.66 2.56 41.28
CA ASP A 326 3.86 3.94 41.70
C ASP A 326 5.32 4.20 42.11
N ALA A 327 5.66 5.48 42.36
CA ALA A 327 7.03 5.88 42.65
C ALA A 327 7.64 5.22 43.90
N GLU A 328 6.84 4.95 44.92
CA GLU A 328 7.29 4.29 46.15
C GLU A 328 7.47 2.80 45.92
N GLN A 329 6.52 2.14 45.27
CA GLN A 329 6.59 0.74 44.89
C GLN A 329 7.79 0.45 43.99
N LEU A 330 8.07 1.34 43.02
CA LEU A 330 9.23 1.20 42.13
C LEU A 330 10.55 1.30 42.91
N ARG A 331 10.66 2.27 43.83
CA ARG A 331 11.86 2.43 44.69
C ARG A 331 12.09 1.22 45.58
N VAL A 332 11.02 0.64 46.16
CA VAL A 332 11.09 -0.56 47.00
C VAL A 332 11.47 -1.78 46.14
N HIS A 333 10.88 -1.94 44.95
CA HIS A 333 11.23 -3.01 44.01
C HIS A 333 12.70 -2.94 43.60
N ASP A 334 13.21 -1.75 43.24
CA ASP A 334 14.59 -1.54 42.80
C ASP A 334 15.62 -1.68 43.92
N ALA A 335 15.19 -1.51 45.19
CA ALA A 335 16.04 -1.72 46.37
C ALA A 335 16.26 -3.21 46.68
N ILE A 336 15.51 -4.13 46.06
CA ILE A 336 15.66 -5.57 46.25
C ILE A 336 16.66 -6.11 45.21
N PRO A 337 17.75 -6.76 45.65
CA PRO A 337 18.75 -7.26 44.70
C PRO A 337 18.20 -8.39 43.82
N GLY A 338 18.68 -8.47 42.59
CA GLY A 338 18.29 -9.51 41.62
C GLY A 338 18.69 -10.93 42.00
N ARG A 339 19.51 -11.09 43.06
CA ARG A 339 19.90 -12.39 43.66
C ARG A 339 19.98 -12.26 45.16
N GLY A 340 19.46 -13.29 45.85
CA GLY A 340 19.42 -13.30 47.31
C GLY A 340 18.14 -12.70 47.89
N ALA A 341 18.04 -12.62 49.21
CA ALA A 341 16.92 -12.04 49.95
C ALA A 341 17.42 -11.03 50.99
N VAL A 342 16.72 -9.92 51.13
CA VAL A 342 17.10 -8.79 52.02
C VAL A 342 16.04 -8.52 53.08
N GLY A 343 16.48 -7.98 54.22
CA GLY A 343 15.60 -7.57 55.31
C GLY A 343 14.87 -6.25 55.00
N ILE A 344 13.76 -6.00 55.68
CA ILE A 344 12.97 -4.79 55.51
C ILE A 344 13.77 -3.52 55.83
N ASP A 345 14.66 -3.57 56.84
CA ASP A 345 15.51 -2.42 57.21
C ASP A 345 16.53 -2.09 56.12
N GLU A 346 17.08 -3.12 55.46
CA GLU A 346 18.00 -2.98 54.34
C GLU A 346 17.29 -2.33 53.15
N ILE A 347 16.03 -2.76 52.87
CA ILE A 347 15.19 -2.18 51.82
C ILE A 347 14.86 -0.72 52.13
N ALA A 348 14.47 -0.43 53.37
CA ALA A 348 14.12 0.92 53.83
C ALA A 348 15.31 1.89 53.64
N PHE A 349 16.49 1.44 54.03
CA PHE A 349 17.72 2.20 53.86
C PHE A 349 18.05 2.45 52.39
N ALA A 350 18.00 1.40 51.56
CA ALA A 350 18.31 1.50 50.15
C ALA A 350 17.26 2.31 49.34
N ALA A 351 15.98 2.16 49.65
CA ALA A 351 14.88 2.90 49.01
C ALA A 351 14.78 4.35 49.51
N GLY A 352 15.40 4.67 50.68
CA GLY A 352 15.27 5.98 51.32
C GLY A 352 13.83 6.28 51.72
N LEU A 353 13.13 5.27 52.28
CA LEU A 353 11.75 5.34 52.73
C LEU A 353 11.65 4.89 54.21
N ASP A 354 10.63 5.35 54.93
CA ASP A 354 10.36 4.83 56.25
C ASP A 354 9.82 3.38 56.20
N ILE A 355 10.00 2.64 57.29
CA ILE A 355 9.62 1.22 57.36
C ILE A 355 8.12 0.99 57.08
N GLY A 356 7.26 1.94 57.46
CA GLY A 356 5.81 1.85 57.24
C GLY A 356 5.47 1.91 55.75
N ALA A 357 6.06 2.86 55.01
CA ALA A 357 5.93 2.99 53.59
C ALA A 357 6.47 1.73 52.86
N VAL A 358 7.63 1.21 53.28
CA VAL A 358 8.22 -0.01 52.73
C VAL A 358 7.30 -1.22 52.95
N ARG A 359 6.71 -1.38 54.12
CA ARG A 359 5.75 -2.47 54.39
C ARG A 359 4.52 -2.39 53.50
N SER A 360 3.97 -1.20 53.32
CA SER A 360 2.80 -0.99 52.43
C SER A 360 3.14 -1.33 50.98
N ALA A 361 4.28 -0.84 50.49
CA ALA A 361 4.73 -1.12 49.14
C ALA A 361 5.01 -2.62 48.92
N LEU A 362 5.70 -3.29 49.86
CA LEU A 362 5.98 -4.72 49.82
C LEU A 362 4.70 -5.56 49.78
N ALA A 363 3.67 -5.20 50.56
CA ALA A 363 2.38 -5.91 50.53
C ALA A 363 1.70 -5.81 49.15
N HIS A 364 1.73 -4.65 48.49
CA HIS A 364 1.20 -4.49 47.14
C HIS A 364 2.02 -5.24 46.09
N LEU A 365 3.35 -5.21 46.22
CA LEU A 365 4.26 -5.91 45.30
C LEU A 365 4.13 -7.44 45.42
N ASP A 366 3.92 -7.96 46.64
CA ASP A 366 3.71 -9.40 46.90
C ASP A 366 2.38 -9.89 46.29
N ILE A 367 1.28 -9.16 46.54
CA ILE A 367 -0.03 -9.46 45.93
C ILE A 367 0.01 -9.50 44.42
N ARG A 368 0.82 -8.64 43.79
CA ARG A 368 1.00 -8.59 42.33
C ARG A 368 2.06 -9.55 41.80
N GLY A 369 2.73 -10.30 42.66
CA GLY A 369 3.75 -11.27 42.32
C GLY A 369 5.08 -10.70 41.83
N TYR A 370 5.43 -9.48 42.22
CA TYR A 370 6.74 -8.88 41.93
C TYR A 370 7.84 -9.27 42.92
N VAL A 371 7.44 -9.56 44.15
CA VAL A 371 8.33 -9.96 45.24
C VAL A 371 7.77 -11.15 45.99
N GLN A 372 8.61 -11.84 46.72
CA GLN A 372 8.24 -12.97 47.61
C GLN A 372 8.91 -12.80 48.97
N ASN A 373 8.12 -13.09 50.05
CA ASN A 373 8.65 -13.21 51.36
C ASN A 373 9.13 -14.65 51.64
N VAL A 374 10.38 -14.81 52.05
CA VAL A 374 10.99 -16.10 52.42
C VAL A 374 11.64 -15.93 53.79
N ASP A 375 11.09 -16.55 54.80
CA ASP A 375 11.58 -16.53 56.16
C ASP A 375 11.81 -15.11 56.72
N GLY A 376 10.91 -14.17 56.45
CA GLY A 376 10.99 -12.78 56.89
C GLY A 376 11.92 -11.89 56.06
N ARG A 377 12.52 -12.40 54.96
CA ARG A 377 13.33 -11.66 54.01
C ARG A 377 12.66 -11.60 52.67
N TRP A 378 12.91 -10.57 51.87
CA TRP A 378 12.27 -10.29 50.60
C TRP A 378 13.21 -10.50 49.42
N ARG A 379 12.72 -11.11 48.37
CA ARG A 379 13.41 -11.28 47.07
C ARG A 379 12.49 -10.93 45.92
N LEU A 380 13.05 -10.66 44.74
CA LEU A 380 12.29 -10.57 43.49
C LEU A 380 11.71 -11.94 43.15
N ALA A 381 10.49 -11.96 42.59
CA ALA A 381 9.75 -13.17 42.24
C ALA A 381 10.26 -13.87 40.98
#